data_187a25579440a6ffee9eebae964796dc
#
_entry.id   187a25579440a6ffee9eebae964796dc
#
_cell.length_a   1.000
_cell.length_b   1.000
_cell.length_c   1.000
_cell.angle_alpha   90.00
_cell.angle_beta   90.00
_cell.angle_gamma   90.00
#
_symmetry.space_group_name_H-M   'P 1'
#
loop_
_entity.id
_entity.type
_entity.pdbx_description
1 polymer ?
#
loop_
_entity_poly.entity_id
_entity_poly.type
_entity_poly.pdbx_seq_one_letter_code
_entity_poly.pdbx_strand_id
1 'polypeptide(L)'
;MGPDNSRITNSLATALLPAQILRLPQVCRMTGLGRSMIYQLEAERRFPCRVRIGARAVGWVESEVQGWLAARIQHYCRISVD
;
A
#
# COMPACT_ATOMS: atom_id res chain seq x y z
N MET A 1 11.55 11.39 -24.67
CA MET A 1 11.37 11.11 -24.29
C MET A 1 11.19 10.52 -24.05
N GLY A 2 11.17 10.45 -24.08
CA GLY A 2 11.07 9.93 -23.84
C GLY A 2 10.82 9.22 -23.38
N PRO A 3 10.98 8.64 -23.36
CA PRO A 3 10.55 7.75 -22.97
C PRO A 3 9.92 7.75 -22.03
N ASP A 4 9.93 7.90 -21.86
CA ASP A 4 9.46 8.06 -20.87
C ASP A 4 8.21 8.57 -20.93
N ASN A 5 7.58 8.58 -21.86
CA ASN A 5 6.48 9.15 -21.93
C ASN A 5 5.40 8.48 -21.30
N SER A 6 5.27 7.27 -21.36
CA SER A 6 4.30 6.61 -20.65
C SER A 6 4.46 6.95 -19.28
N ARG A 7 5.66 7.19 -18.98
CA ARG A 7 5.91 7.58 -17.75
C ARG A 7 5.44 8.90 -17.51
N ILE A 8 5.35 9.69 -18.47
CA ILE A 8 4.89 11.00 -18.27
C ILE A 8 3.53 11.03 -17.72
N THR A 9 2.67 10.19 -18.21
CA THR A 9 1.34 10.11 -17.67
C THR A 9 1.39 9.72 -16.23
N ASN A 10 2.23 8.77 -15.93
CA ASN A 10 2.34 8.35 -14.55
C ASN A 10 2.99 9.40 -13.71
N SER A 11 3.89 10.13 -14.30
CA SER A 11 4.55 11.17 -13.57
C SER A 11 3.60 12.23 -13.14
N LEU A 12 2.65 12.52 -13.99
CA LEU A 12 1.70 13.53 -13.64
C LEU A 12 0.90 13.10 -12.44
N ALA A 13 0.44 11.88 -12.44
CA ALA A 13 -0.29 11.37 -11.31
C ALA A 13 0.59 11.38 -10.08
N THR A 14 1.82 11.02 -10.24
CA THR A 14 2.75 10.99 -9.13
C THR A 14 3.01 12.37 -8.58
N ALA A 15 3.06 13.35 -9.46
CA ALA A 15 3.28 14.70 -9.01
C ALA A 15 2.11 15.22 -8.18
N LEU A 16 0.93 14.74 -8.51
CA LEU A 16 -0.24 15.18 -7.76
C LEU A 16 -0.40 14.44 -6.47
N LEU A 17 0.12 13.22 -6.41
CA LEU A 17 -0.04 12.41 -5.23
C LEU A 17 1.34 11.99 -4.75
N PRO A 18 1.67 12.26 -3.52
CA PRO A 18 2.94 11.81 -3.00
C PRO A 18 3.00 10.30 -3.14
N ALA A 19 3.98 9.83 -3.84
CA ALA A 19 4.11 8.41 -4.02
C ALA A 19 5.25 7.93 -3.16
N GLN A 20 4.94 7.16 -2.17
CA GLN A 20 5.93 6.63 -1.29
C GLN A 20 5.76 5.13 -1.22
N ILE A 21 6.85 4.42 -1.19
CA ILE A 21 6.82 2.97 -1.10
C ILE A 21 7.19 2.58 0.31
N LEU A 22 6.40 1.71 0.89
CA LEU A 22 6.68 1.19 2.21
C LEU A 22 7.25 -0.20 2.09
N ARG A 23 8.25 -0.50 2.90
CA ARG A 23 8.77 -1.85 2.99
C ARG A 23 7.98 -2.60 4.05
N LEU A 24 8.13 -3.90 4.08
CA LEU A 24 7.33 -4.73 4.97
C LEU A 24 7.35 -4.28 6.43
N PRO A 25 8.51 -3.98 7.01
CA PRO A 25 8.47 -3.53 8.41
C PRO A 25 7.64 -2.28 8.62
N GLN A 26 7.66 -1.39 7.63
CA GLN A 26 6.88 -0.17 7.73
C GLN A 26 5.39 -0.46 7.60
N VAL A 27 5.04 -1.38 6.71
CA VAL A 27 3.64 -1.76 6.56
C VAL A 27 3.14 -2.39 7.84
N CYS A 28 3.94 -3.25 8.45
CA CYS A 28 3.56 -3.87 9.70
C CYS A 28 3.35 -2.83 10.78
N ARG A 29 4.24 -1.85 10.86
CA ARG A 29 4.09 -0.81 11.87
C ARG A 29 2.86 0.05 11.62
N MET A 30 2.61 0.37 10.37
CA MET A 30 1.49 1.23 10.04
C MET A 30 0.15 0.53 10.28
N THR A 31 0.08 -0.75 9.97
CA THR A 31 -1.18 -1.46 10.09
C THR A 31 -1.35 -2.16 11.42
N GLY A 32 -0.28 -2.38 12.14
CA GLY A 32 -0.35 -3.14 13.37
C GLY A 32 -0.43 -4.63 13.14
N LEU A 33 -0.28 -5.09 11.91
CA LEU A 33 -0.36 -6.51 11.60
C LEU A 33 1.02 -7.11 11.47
N GLY A 34 1.11 -8.40 11.73
CA GLY A 34 2.35 -9.10 11.55
C GLY A 34 2.55 -9.47 10.09
N ARG A 35 3.78 -9.89 9.77
CA ARG A 35 4.10 -10.21 8.39
C ARG A 35 3.24 -11.35 7.84
N SER A 36 2.98 -12.35 8.65
CA SER A 36 2.16 -13.48 8.18
C SER A 36 0.77 -13.04 7.79
N MET A 37 0.21 -12.15 8.59
CA MET A 37 -1.13 -11.68 8.31
C MET A 37 -1.16 -10.82 7.05
N ILE A 38 -0.13 -9.99 6.85
CA ILE A 38 -0.06 -9.18 5.66
C ILE A 38 -0.04 -10.08 4.42
N TYR A 39 0.79 -11.09 4.43
CA TYR A 39 0.89 -11.98 3.28
C TYR A 39 -0.38 -12.79 3.08
N GLN A 40 -1.01 -13.18 4.17
CA GLN A 40 -2.25 -13.93 4.05
C GLN A 40 -3.35 -13.08 3.45
N LEU A 41 -3.50 -11.86 3.93
CA LEU A 41 -4.52 -10.97 3.40
C LEU A 41 -4.26 -10.64 1.94
N GLU A 42 -2.99 -10.46 1.59
CA GLU A 42 -2.65 -10.18 0.21
C GLU A 42 -3.01 -11.36 -0.68
N ALA A 43 -2.72 -12.57 -0.22
CA ALA A 43 -3.05 -13.76 -0.99
C ALA A 43 -4.55 -13.90 -1.17
N GLU A 44 -5.32 -13.45 -0.20
CA GLU A 44 -6.77 -13.49 -0.28
C GLU A 44 -7.36 -12.30 -1.02
N ARG A 45 -6.48 -11.43 -1.52
CA ARG A 45 -6.89 -10.22 -2.23
C ARG A 45 -7.67 -9.27 -1.34
N ARG A 46 -7.31 -9.24 -0.08
CA ARG A 46 -7.95 -8.37 0.89
C ARG A 46 -6.98 -7.33 1.42
N PHE A 47 -5.86 -7.17 0.77
CA PHE A 47 -4.86 -6.18 1.12
C PHE A 47 -4.21 -5.72 -0.18
N PRO A 48 -3.73 -4.48 -0.26
CA PRO A 48 -3.11 -3.99 -1.49
C PRO A 48 -1.95 -4.89 -1.90
N CYS A 49 -1.82 -5.12 -3.19
CA CYS A 49 -0.76 -5.97 -3.70
C CYS A 49 0.56 -5.23 -3.66
N ARG A 50 1.59 -5.93 -3.24
CA ARG A 50 2.91 -5.34 -3.25
C ARG A 50 3.38 -5.13 -4.68
N VAL A 51 4.29 -4.21 -4.86
CA VAL A 51 4.86 -3.94 -6.15
C VAL A 51 6.34 -4.24 -6.11
N ARG A 52 6.86 -4.66 -7.23
CA ARG A 52 8.27 -4.94 -7.32
C ARG A 52 9.01 -3.64 -7.59
N ILE A 53 9.93 -3.30 -6.73
CA ILE A 53 10.69 -2.07 -6.88
C ILE A 53 12.14 -2.32 -7.25
N GLY A 54 12.53 -3.56 -7.36
CA GLY A 54 13.88 -3.92 -7.75
C GLY A 54 13.96 -5.41 -7.98
N ALA A 55 15.14 -5.89 -8.29
CA ALA A 55 15.31 -7.31 -8.60
C ALA A 55 14.86 -8.19 -7.45
N ARG A 56 15.13 -7.76 -6.23
CA ARG A 56 14.76 -8.55 -5.06
C ARG A 56 14.05 -7.72 -4.04
N ALA A 57 13.47 -6.62 -4.45
CA ALA A 57 12.86 -5.72 -3.51
C ALA A 57 11.41 -5.51 -3.88
N VAL A 58 10.55 -5.60 -2.90
CA VAL A 58 9.14 -5.33 -3.10
C VAL A 58 8.70 -4.34 -2.03
N GLY A 59 7.61 -3.67 -2.30
CA GLY A 59 7.06 -2.74 -1.34
C GLY A 59 5.61 -2.50 -1.63
N TRP A 60 5.00 -1.67 -0.83
CA TRP A 60 3.59 -1.33 -0.99
C TRP A 60 3.47 0.17 -1.15
N VAL A 61 2.55 0.59 -1.96
CA VAL A 61 2.32 2.01 -2.16
C VAL A 61 1.63 2.55 -0.92
N GLU A 62 2.23 3.56 -0.32
CA GLU A 62 1.74 4.08 0.95
C GLU A 62 0.27 4.51 0.89
N SER A 63 -0.09 5.22 -0.17
CA SER A 63 -1.46 5.69 -0.27
C SER A 63 -2.46 4.55 -0.34
N GLU A 64 -2.07 3.43 -0.94
CA GLU A 64 -2.95 2.28 -0.99
C GLU A 64 -3.11 1.67 0.39
N VAL A 65 -2.04 1.59 1.15
CA VAL A 65 -2.11 1.06 2.49
C VAL A 65 -2.95 1.98 3.38
N GLN A 66 -2.78 3.28 3.22
CA GLN A 66 -3.56 4.23 3.98
C GLN A 66 -5.04 4.13 3.64
N GLY A 67 -5.37 3.97 2.36
CA GLY A 67 -6.74 3.80 1.94
C GLY A 67 -7.36 2.54 2.52
N TRP A 68 -6.57 1.47 2.54
CA TRP A 68 -7.02 0.22 3.12
C TRP A 68 -7.32 0.38 4.61
N LEU A 69 -6.44 1.08 5.32
CA LEU A 69 -6.65 1.33 6.73
C LEU A 69 -7.88 2.18 6.97
N ALA A 70 -8.05 3.21 6.18
CA ALA A 70 -9.21 4.08 6.33
C ALA A 70 -10.50 3.30 6.15
N ALA A 71 -10.53 2.41 5.17
CA ALA A 71 -11.71 1.60 4.95
C ALA A 71 -11.96 0.65 6.13
N ARG A 72 -10.89 0.10 6.67
CA ARG A 72 -11.02 -0.79 7.82
C ARG A 72 -11.58 -0.03 9.02
N ILE A 73 -11.04 1.14 9.26
CA ILE A 73 -11.48 1.95 10.38
C ILE A 73 -12.95 2.26 10.25
N GLN A 74 -13.39 2.60 9.06
CA GLN A 74 -14.79 2.91 8.86
C GLN A 74 -15.69 1.71 9.07
N HIS A 75 -15.22 0.54 8.68
CA HIS A 75 -16.06 -0.64 8.79
C HIS A 75 -16.04 -1.26 10.17
N TYR A 76 -14.93 -1.18 10.87
CA TYR A 76 -14.77 -1.98 12.08
C TYR A 76 -14.54 -1.21 13.34
N CYS A 77 -14.14 0.02 13.25
CA CYS A 77 -13.67 0.70 14.42
C CYS A 77 -14.74 0.98 15.44
N ARG A 78 -15.97 0.89 15.04
CA ARG A 78 -16.99 1.28 15.99
C ARG A 78 -17.45 0.17 16.82
N ILE A 79 -16.71 -0.76 16.92
CA ILE A 79 -17.03 -1.77 17.79
C ILE A 79 -17.21 -1.26 19.12
N SER A 80 -17.38 -1.01 19.59
CA SER A 80 -17.33 -0.63 20.59
C SER A 80 -17.53 -0.66 21.39
N VAL A 81 -17.57 -0.53 21.59
CA VAL A 81 -17.54 -0.50 22.23
C VAL A 81 -18.14 -0.43 23.09
N ASP A 82 -18.47 -0.35 23.14
CA ASP A 82 -19.03 -0.47 23.89
C ASP A 82 -19.20 -0.77 24.37
#